data_d53fa6d95b5284fe2a866d5d84ea2f5c
#
_entry.id   d53fa6d95b5284fe2a866d5d84ea2f5c
#
_cell.length_a   1.000
_cell.length_b   1.000
_cell.length_c   1.000
_cell.angle_alpha   90.00
_cell.angle_beta   90.00
_cell.angle_gamma   90.00
#
_symmetry.space_group_name_H-M   'P 1'
#
loop_
_entity.id
_entity.type
_entity.pdbx_description
1 polymer ?
#
loop_
_entity_poly.entity_id
_entity_poly.type
_entity_poly.pdbx_seq_one_letter_code
_entity_poly.pdbx_strand_id
1 'polypeptide(L)'
;MIASSHRDVNWFNTKIRERLGLTGTLAVGDLVMINENVKMGDYTLVNGDTALILQIGETKKVADLYFTKVTLQRSDFQEQPYSVTHWVMPDALQSERGLVNSELLRTLVADRMRHNPVFQKDPYPWNDEFVGALRLRYGYALTCHKAQGDEWDEVIMHPWFRANDHRYAYTAITRARQKVIMWVQMHKN
;
A
#
# COMPACT_ATOMS: atom_id res chain seq x y z
N MET A 1 6.08 -0.45 11.42
CA MET A 1 7.06 -1.53 11.70
C MET A 1 7.98 -1.72 10.50
N ILE A 2 9.27 -2.01 10.71
CA ILE A 2 10.22 -2.26 9.61
C ILE A 2 10.70 -3.72 9.67
N ALA A 3 10.66 -4.41 8.53
CA ALA A 3 11.10 -5.80 8.39
C ALA A 3 12.02 -5.97 7.16
N SER A 4 12.80 -7.07 7.15
CA SER A 4 13.82 -7.30 6.12
C SER A 4 13.28 -7.94 4.85
N SER A 5 12.13 -8.61 4.90
CA SER A 5 11.55 -9.31 3.75
C SER A 5 10.08 -8.95 3.51
N HIS A 6 9.63 -9.09 2.27
CA HIS A 6 8.21 -8.92 1.92
C HIS A 6 7.30 -9.93 2.64
N ARG A 7 7.78 -11.15 2.84
CA ARG A 7 7.06 -12.19 3.58
C ARG A 7 6.78 -11.75 5.02
N ASP A 8 7.79 -11.21 5.71
CA ASP A 8 7.63 -10.73 7.09
C ASP A 8 6.71 -9.52 7.13
N VAL A 9 6.87 -8.59 6.20
CA VAL A 9 5.98 -7.42 6.07
C VAL A 9 4.52 -7.85 5.93
N ASN A 10 4.22 -8.79 5.05
CA ASN A 10 2.85 -9.27 4.86
C ASN A 10 2.31 -9.98 6.11
N TRP A 11 3.15 -10.80 6.75
CA TRP A 11 2.78 -11.45 8.00
C TRP A 11 2.43 -10.45 9.10
N PHE A 12 3.27 -9.41 9.29
CA PHE A 12 3.01 -8.37 10.28
C PHE A 12 1.77 -7.53 9.93
N ASN A 13 1.60 -7.17 8.68
CA ASN A 13 0.40 -6.46 8.24
C ASN A 13 -0.87 -7.23 8.58
N THR A 14 -0.89 -8.54 8.31
CA THR A 14 -2.01 -9.42 8.67
C THR A 14 -2.22 -9.45 10.18
N LYS A 15 -1.16 -9.68 10.96
CA LYS A 15 -1.26 -9.77 12.43
C LYS A 15 -1.67 -8.46 13.09
N ILE A 16 -1.22 -7.33 12.59
CA ILE A 16 -1.63 -6.01 13.11
C ILE A 16 -3.11 -5.78 12.80
N ARG A 17 -3.56 -6.06 11.57
CA ARG A 17 -4.99 -5.93 11.21
C ARG A 17 -5.89 -6.81 12.06
N GLU A 18 -5.50 -8.09 12.28
CA GLU A 18 -6.22 -8.99 13.17
C GLU A 18 -6.38 -8.41 14.59
N ARG A 19 -5.32 -7.82 15.14
CA ARG A 19 -5.34 -7.20 16.47
C ARG A 19 -6.18 -5.93 16.54
N LEU A 20 -6.27 -5.20 15.43
CA LEU A 20 -7.12 -4.02 15.29
C LEU A 20 -8.59 -4.39 15.00
N GLY A 21 -8.91 -5.68 14.86
CA GLY A 21 -10.26 -6.16 14.53
C GLY A 21 -10.69 -5.85 13.09
N LEU A 22 -9.73 -5.53 12.19
CA LEU A 22 -10.02 -5.22 10.80
C LEU A 22 -10.16 -6.51 9.99
N THR A 23 -11.30 -6.68 9.35
CA THR A 23 -11.66 -7.91 8.60
C THR A 23 -11.84 -7.63 7.12
N GLY A 24 -11.83 -8.71 6.32
CA GLY A 24 -11.93 -8.60 4.85
C GLY A 24 -10.65 -8.05 4.21
N THR A 25 -10.68 -7.85 2.88
CA THR A 25 -9.55 -7.32 2.12
C THR A 25 -9.39 -5.81 2.30
N LEU A 26 -10.50 -5.10 2.49
CA LEU A 26 -10.56 -3.67 2.77
C LEU A 26 -11.43 -3.45 4.00
N ALA A 27 -10.99 -2.61 4.92
CA ALA A 27 -11.78 -2.18 6.06
C ALA A 27 -11.64 -0.67 6.28
N VAL A 28 -12.71 -0.03 6.74
CA VAL A 28 -12.65 1.37 7.21
C VAL A 28 -11.69 1.44 8.38
N GLY A 29 -10.78 2.40 8.36
CA GLY A 29 -9.68 2.52 9.34
C GLY A 29 -8.41 1.75 8.95
N ASP A 30 -8.39 1.03 7.82
CA ASP A 30 -7.14 0.44 7.33
C ASP A 30 -6.12 1.53 6.98
N LEU A 31 -4.90 1.34 7.47
CA LEU A 31 -3.73 2.08 7.01
C LEU A 31 -3.18 1.40 5.76
N VAL A 32 -3.19 2.12 4.66
CA VAL A 32 -2.71 1.63 3.36
C VAL A 32 -1.59 2.50 2.83
N MET A 33 -0.80 1.95 1.93
CA MET A 33 0.27 2.63 1.21
C MET A 33 0.00 2.55 -0.29
N ILE A 34 0.17 3.69 -0.96
CA ILE A 34 0.11 3.80 -2.42
C ILE A 34 1.30 3.04 -3.02
N ASN A 35 1.05 2.12 -3.94
CA ASN A 35 2.11 1.25 -4.50
C ASN A 35 2.62 1.71 -5.88
N GLU A 36 2.04 2.77 -6.44
CA GLU A 36 2.49 3.38 -7.71
C GLU A 36 2.05 4.85 -7.77
N ASN A 37 2.71 5.64 -8.61
CA ASN A 37 2.31 7.02 -8.82
C ASN A 37 1.02 7.08 -9.64
N VAL A 38 0.02 7.79 -9.14
CA VAL A 38 -1.26 7.98 -9.83
C VAL A 38 -1.60 9.46 -9.89
N LYS A 39 -1.76 9.97 -11.12
CA LYS A 39 -2.21 11.34 -11.35
C LYS A 39 -3.74 11.40 -11.28
N MET A 40 -4.27 12.33 -10.50
CA MET A 40 -5.70 12.52 -10.26
C MET A 40 -6.06 14.00 -10.40
N GLY A 41 -6.34 14.44 -11.62
CA GLY A 41 -6.55 15.87 -11.88
C GLY A 41 -5.31 16.67 -11.51
N ASP A 42 -5.46 17.61 -10.58
CA ASP A 42 -4.38 18.47 -10.08
C ASP A 42 -3.51 17.81 -8.98
N TYR A 43 -3.90 16.63 -8.49
CA TYR A 43 -3.18 15.92 -7.46
C TYR A 43 -2.40 14.73 -8.02
N THR A 44 -1.31 14.39 -7.36
CA THR A 44 -0.57 13.16 -7.62
C THR A 44 -0.40 12.40 -6.32
N LEU A 45 -0.91 11.17 -6.28
CA LEU A 45 -0.58 10.23 -5.21
C LEU A 45 0.75 9.58 -5.56
N VAL A 46 1.70 9.64 -4.65
CA VAL A 46 3.06 9.17 -4.88
C VAL A 46 3.23 7.78 -4.28
N ASN A 47 4.02 6.95 -4.96
CA ASN A 47 4.39 5.63 -4.46
C ASN A 47 5.15 5.76 -3.12
N GLY A 48 4.60 5.14 -2.08
CA GLY A 48 5.10 5.23 -0.71
C GLY A 48 4.21 6.08 0.22
N ASP A 49 3.41 6.99 -0.34
CA ASP A 49 2.44 7.76 0.46
C ASP A 49 1.52 6.82 1.24
N THR A 50 1.26 7.16 2.51
CA THR A 50 0.30 6.44 3.35
C THR A 50 -1.04 7.17 3.41
N ALA A 51 -2.10 6.40 3.57
CA ALA A 51 -3.45 6.92 3.70
C ALA A 51 -4.32 6.02 4.60
N LEU A 52 -5.36 6.61 5.20
CA LEU A 52 -6.40 5.87 5.92
C LEU A 52 -7.62 5.67 5.03
N ILE A 53 -8.22 4.49 5.07
CA ILE A 53 -9.52 4.24 4.42
C ILE A 53 -10.61 4.83 5.31
N LEU A 54 -11.28 5.88 4.82
CA LEU A 54 -12.41 6.51 5.50
C LEU A 54 -13.74 5.87 5.15
N GLN A 55 -13.90 5.45 3.88
CA GLN A 55 -15.14 4.90 3.38
C GLN A 55 -14.89 3.85 2.31
N ILE A 56 -15.71 2.82 2.30
CA ILE A 56 -15.76 1.79 1.26
C ILE A 56 -17.12 1.90 0.58
N GLY A 57 -17.13 2.09 -0.72
CA GLY A 57 -18.30 2.25 -1.54
C GLY A 57 -18.61 1.00 -2.36
N GLU A 58 -19.12 1.21 -3.57
CA GLU A 58 -19.53 0.15 -4.48
C GLU A 58 -18.33 -0.68 -4.98
N THR A 59 -18.61 -1.94 -5.33
CA THR A 59 -17.65 -2.83 -6.01
C THR A 59 -18.19 -3.17 -7.38
N LYS A 60 -17.31 -3.11 -8.40
CA LYS A 60 -17.60 -3.48 -9.78
C LYS A 60 -16.65 -4.54 -10.29
N LYS A 61 -17.12 -5.41 -11.18
CA LYS A 61 -16.28 -6.35 -11.92
C LYS A 61 -16.10 -5.84 -13.35
N VAL A 62 -14.86 -5.63 -13.77
CA VAL A 62 -14.50 -5.21 -15.14
C VAL A 62 -13.36 -6.09 -15.63
N ALA A 63 -13.52 -6.73 -16.80
CA ALA A 63 -12.51 -7.59 -17.42
C ALA A 63 -11.86 -8.60 -16.45
N ASP A 64 -12.70 -9.30 -15.68
CA ASP A 64 -12.31 -10.30 -14.66
C ASP A 64 -11.56 -9.79 -13.43
N LEU A 65 -11.39 -8.49 -13.30
CA LEU A 65 -10.87 -7.84 -12.10
C LEU A 65 -12.00 -7.18 -11.28
N TYR A 66 -11.85 -7.18 -9.96
CA TYR A 66 -12.73 -6.44 -9.07
C TYR A 66 -12.13 -5.07 -8.72
N PHE A 67 -13.01 -4.08 -8.69
CA PHE A 67 -12.67 -2.71 -8.34
C PHE A 67 -13.62 -2.24 -7.23
N THR A 68 -13.07 -1.70 -6.18
CA THR A 68 -13.86 -1.14 -5.07
C THR A 68 -13.60 0.36 -4.97
N LYS A 69 -14.65 1.15 -4.91
CA LYS A 69 -14.52 2.60 -4.73
C LYS A 69 -14.23 2.89 -3.26
N VAL A 70 -13.15 3.64 -2.98
CA VAL A 70 -12.78 3.98 -1.62
C VAL A 70 -12.53 5.46 -1.48
N THR A 71 -12.81 6.00 -0.30
CA THR A 71 -12.37 7.33 0.10
C THR A 71 -11.17 7.19 1.02
N LEU A 72 -10.06 7.77 0.62
CA LEU A 72 -8.79 7.78 1.33
C LEU A 72 -8.54 9.15 1.94
N GLN A 73 -8.07 9.20 3.18
CA GLN A 73 -7.49 10.37 3.79
C GLN A 73 -5.98 10.21 3.82
N ARG A 74 -5.26 11.18 3.28
CA ARG A 74 -3.82 11.22 3.37
C ARG A 74 -3.40 11.59 4.80
N SER A 75 -2.45 10.85 5.36
CA SER A 75 -1.87 11.11 6.68
C SER A 75 -0.57 11.91 6.54
N ASP A 76 -0.64 13.12 5.97
CA ASP A 76 0.50 14.03 5.98
C ASP A 76 0.35 14.99 7.16
N PHE A 77 1.32 14.95 8.09
CA PHE A 77 1.29 15.76 9.30
C PHE A 77 1.61 17.24 9.05
N GLN A 78 2.03 17.61 7.85
CA GLN A 78 2.43 18.97 7.50
C GLN A 78 1.42 19.72 6.66
N GLU A 79 0.54 19.01 5.97
CA GLU A 79 -0.53 19.58 5.15
C GLU A 79 -1.89 19.31 5.78
N GLN A 80 -2.87 20.16 5.51
CA GLN A 80 -4.24 19.90 5.94
C GLN A 80 -4.70 18.57 5.34
N PRO A 81 -5.28 17.65 6.14
CA PRO A 81 -5.72 16.37 5.62
C PRO A 81 -6.77 16.57 4.53
N TYR A 82 -6.53 16.01 3.37
CA TYR A 82 -7.48 16.00 2.27
C TYR A 82 -7.93 14.58 1.97
N SER A 83 -9.15 14.46 1.47
CA SER A 83 -9.73 13.17 1.11
C SER A 83 -9.84 13.05 -0.41
N VAL A 84 -9.51 11.88 -0.92
CA VAL A 84 -9.68 11.51 -2.33
C VAL A 84 -10.52 10.25 -2.43
N THR A 85 -11.45 10.24 -3.39
CA THR A 85 -12.27 9.06 -3.69
C THR A 85 -11.85 8.49 -5.03
N HIS A 86 -11.43 7.22 -5.04
CA HIS A 86 -10.97 6.57 -6.26
C HIS A 86 -11.26 5.07 -6.25
N TRP A 87 -11.19 4.44 -7.44
CA TRP A 87 -11.20 2.99 -7.56
C TRP A 87 -9.89 2.40 -7.09
N VAL A 88 -9.95 1.29 -6.39
CA VAL A 88 -8.80 0.48 -6.02
C VAL A 88 -8.97 -0.94 -6.55
N MET A 89 -7.86 -1.64 -6.77
CA MET A 89 -7.82 -3.05 -7.09
C MET A 89 -7.56 -3.85 -5.81
N PRO A 90 -8.58 -4.50 -5.19
CA PRO A 90 -8.38 -5.26 -3.95
C PRO A 90 -7.38 -6.41 -4.09
N ASP A 91 -7.25 -6.99 -5.30
CA ASP A 91 -6.31 -8.07 -5.58
C ASP A 91 -4.85 -7.68 -5.33
N ALA A 92 -4.51 -6.39 -5.48
CA ALA A 92 -3.18 -5.89 -5.17
C ALA A 92 -2.82 -6.07 -3.67
N LEU A 93 -3.79 -5.88 -2.77
CA LEU A 93 -3.58 -6.04 -1.31
C LEU A 93 -3.29 -7.49 -0.92
N GLN A 94 -3.79 -8.45 -1.68
CA GLN A 94 -3.61 -9.88 -1.42
C GLN A 94 -2.29 -10.41 -1.99
N SER A 95 -1.65 -9.67 -2.90
CA SER A 95 -0.41 -10.11 -3.52
C SER A 95 0.80 -9.76 -2.65
N GLU A 96 1.84 -10.61 -2.70
CA GLU A 96 3.04 -10.42 -1.88
C GLU A 96 3.73 -9.06 -2.11
N ARG A 97 3.67 -8.55 -3.34
CA ARG A 97 4.34 -7.30 -3.73
C ARG A 97 3.39 -6.16 -4.08
N GLY A 98 2.08 -6.32 -3.86
CA GLY A 98 1.08 -5.35 -4.29
C GLY A 98 0.92 -5.28 -5.81
N LEU A 99 1.22 -6.38 -6.51
CA LEU A 99 1.13 -6.47 -7.96
C LEU A 99 -0.11 -7.27 -8.36
N VAL A 100 -0.77 -6.85 -9.43
CA VAL A 100 -1.86 -7.59 -10.06
C VAL A 100 -1.30 -8.42 -11.22
N ASN A 101 -1.93 -9.55 -11.50
CA ASN A 101 -1.54 -10.44 -12.61
C ASN A 101 -1.48 -9.66 -13.93
N SER A 102 -0.36 -9.76 -14.63
CA SER A 102 -0.11 -9.03 -15.88
C SER A 102 -1.05 -9.42 -17.03
N GLU A 103 -1.53 -10.67 -17.07
CA GLU A 103 -2.51 -11.10 -18.07
C GLU A 103 -3.86 -10.46 -17.84
N LEU A 104 -4.32 -10.42 -16.57
CA LEU A 104 -5.56 -9.73 -16.21
C LEU A 104 -5.49 -8.23 -16.51
N LEU A 105 -4.34 -7.59 -16.28
CA LEU A 105 -4.13 -6.19 -16.63
C LEU A 105 -4.16 -5.97 -18.16
N ARG A 106 -3.59 -6.88 -18.95
CA ARG A 106 -3.67 -6.80 -20.43
C ARG A 106 -5.11 -6.96 -20.91
N THR A 107 -5.85 -7.89 -20.31
CA THR A 107 -7.28 -8.10 -20.61
C THR A 107 -8.09 -6.85 -20.26
N LEU A 108 -7.83 -6.23 -19.10
CA LEU A 108 -8.44 -4.97 -18.72
C LEU A 108 -8.15 -3.86 -19.74
N VAL A 109 -6.90 -3.66 -20.11
CA VAL A 109 -6.51 -2.64 -21.10
C VAL A 109 -7.23 -2.88 -22.44
N ALA A 110 -7.25 -4.13 -22.91
CA ALA A 110 -7.94 -4.49 -24.15
C ALA A 110 -9.46 -4.26 -24.08
N ASP A 111 -10.08 -4.53 -22.94
CA ASP A 111 -11.49 -4.22 -22.69
C ASP A 111 -11.76 -2.71 -22.73
N ARG A 112 -10.94 -1.94 -22.01
CA ARG A 112 -11.12 -0.48 -21.93
C ARG A 112 -10.84 0.22 -23.26
N MET A 113 -9.90 -0.28 -24.05
CA MET A 113 -9.67 0.17 -25.44
C MET A 113 -10.91 0.01 -26.33
N ARG A 114 -11.78 -0.96 -26.04
CA ARG A 114 -13.03 -1.19 -26.80
C ARG A 114 -14.19 -0.33 -26.27
N HIS A 115 -14.24 -0.08 -24.96
CA HIS A 115 -15.41 0.49 -24.31
C HIS A 115 -15.23 1.93 -23.81
N ASN A 116 -14.00 2.48 -23.81
CA ASN A 116 -13.75 3.87 -23.41
C ASN A 116 -13.12 4.65 -24.57
N PRO A 117 -13.87 5.49 -25.29
CA PRO A 117 -13.36 6.27 -26.42
C PRO A 117 -12.23 7.24 -26.06
N VAL A 118 -12.22 7.78 -24.82
CA VAL A 118 -11.16 8.67 -24.33
C VAL A 118 -9.87 7.89 -24.20
N PHE A 119 -9.92 6.73 -23.54
CA PHE A 119 -8.76 5.86 -23.38
C PHE A 119 -8.27 5.29 -24.71
N GLN A 120 -9.20 4.95 -25.64
CA GLN A 120 -8.84 4.50 -26.97
C GLN A 120 -8.02 5.55 -27.75
N LYS A 121 -8.38 6.82 -27.62
CA LYS A 121 -7.69 7.93 -28.30
C LYS A 121 -6.33 8.22 -27.67
N ASP A 122 -6.23 8.11 -26.36
CA ASP A 122 -5.03 8.42 -25.59
C ASP A 122 -4.89 7.42 -24.42
N PRO A 123 -4.17 6.28 -24.62
CA PRO A 123 -4.15 5.15 -23.70
C PRO A 123 -3.27 5.36 -22.48
N TYR A 124 -3.44 6.46 -21.79
CA TYR A 124 -2.81 6.70 -20.50
C TYR A 124 -3.74 6.33 -19.33
N PRO A 125 -3.21 5.78 -18.21
CA PRO A 125 -4.01 5.32 -17.08
C PRO A 125 -5.00 6.36 -16.53
N TRP A 126 -4.66 7.64 -16.52
CA TRP A 126 -5.56 8.71 -16.05
C TRP A 126 -6.78 8.97 -16.93
N ASN A 127 -6.82 8.43 -18.16
CA ASN A 127 -7.94 8.53 -19.07
C ASN A 127 -8.97 7.40 -18.90
N ASP A 128 -8.72 6.48 -17.96
CA ASP A 128 -9.65 5.40 -17.61
C ASP A 128 -9.62 5.11 -16.12
N GLU A 129 -10.77 5.18 -15.47
CA GLU A 129 -10.90 5.04 -14.01
C GLU A 129 -10.50 3.64 -13.49
N PHE A 130 -10.56 2.60 -14.33
CA PHE A 130 -10.20 1.23 -13.95
C PHE A 130 -8.75 0.90 -14.28
N VAL A 131 -8.23 1.34 -15.42
CA VAL A 131 -6.80 1.18 -15.74
C VAL A 131 -5.94 2.01 -14.77
N GLY A 132 -6.41 3.21 -14.43
CA GLY A 132 -5.79 4.09 -13.43
C GLY A 132 -6.18 3.80 -11.98
N ALA A 133 -6.90 2.70 -11.71
CA ALA A 133 -7.28 2.35 -10.35
C ALA A 133 -6.05 2.11 -9.45
N LEU A 134 -6.14 2.58 -8.21
CA LEU A 134 -5.06 2.50 -7.24
C LEU A 134 -4.69 1.06 -6.91
N ARG A 135 -3.39 0.79 -6.86
CA ARG A 135 -2.84 -0.42 -6.27
C ARG A 135 -2.31 -0.07 -4.90
N LEU A 136 -2.93 -0.67 -3.89
CA LEU A 136 -2.62 -0.42 -2.50
C LEU A 136 -1.88 -1.60 -1.87
N ARG A 137 -1.15 -1.32 -0.81
CA ARG A 137 -0.61 -2.30 0.14
C ARG A 137 -0.99 -1.88 1.54
N TYR A 138 -1.02 -2.81 2.48
CA TYR A 138 -1.15 -2.43 3.89
C TYR A 138 0.11 -1.70 4.35
N GLY A 139 -0.08 -0.63 5.13
CA GLY A 139 0.95 0.30 5.54
C GLY A 139 1.47 0.13 6.99
N TYR A 140 1.02 -0.91 7.72
CA TYR A 140 1.44 -1.09 9.12
C TYR A 140 2.87 -1.58 9.27
N ALA A 141 3.33 -2.40 8.33
CA ALA A 141 4.70 -2.85 8.22
C ALA A 141 5.26 -2.57 6.83
N LEU A 142 6.53 -2.19 6.77
CA LEU A 142 7.23 -1.80 5.55
C LEU A 142 8.55 -2.55 5.43
N THR A 143 9.02 -2.78 4.20
CA THR A 143 10.41 -3.18 4.01
C THR A 143 11.33 -2.01 4.32
N CYS A 144 12.55 -2.32 4.73
CA CYS A 144 13.58 -1.31 4.97
C CYS A 144 13.76 -0.35 3.77
N HIS A 145 13.67 -0.89 2.56
CA HIS A 145 13.77 -0.11 1.32
C HIS A 145 12.63 0.91 1.16
N LYS A 146 11.41 0.52 1.52
CA LYS A 146 10.24 1.40 1.47
C LYS A 146 10.19 2.42 2.61
N ALA A 147 10.93 2.18 3.69
CA ALA A 147 11.07 3.10 4.81
C ALA A 147 12.14 4.18 4.58
N GLN A 148 12.90 4.10 3.48
CA GLN A 148 13.92 5.11 3.16
C GLN A 148 13.25 6.43 2.77
N GLY A 149 13.68 7.51 3.39
CA GLY A 149 13.12 8.86 3.18
C GLY A 149 12.09 9.26 4.23
N ASP A 150 11.43 8.32 4.86
CA ASP A 150 10.44 8.59 5.91
C ASP A 150 11.07 8.50 7.30
N GLU A 151 10.45 9.18 8.28
CA GLU A 151 10.84 9.14 9.68
C GLU A 151 9.60 9.07 10.57
N TRP A 152 9.71 8.36 11.70
CA TRP A 152 8.66 8.21 12.70
C TRP A 152 9.21 8.43 14.08
N ASP A 153 8.40 8.87 15.02
CA ASP A 153 8.82 9.03 16.40
C ASP A 153 9.27 7.70 17.01
N GLU A 154 8.49 6.64 16.78
CA GLU A 154 8.84 5.30 17.21
C GLU A 154 8.87 4.32 16.04
N VAL A 155 9.88 3.48 15.99
CA VAL A 155 10.03 2.41 15.01
C VAL A 155 10.13 1.07 15.73
N ILE A 156 9.26 0.13 15.34
CA ILE A 156 9.41 -1.26 15.73
C ILE A 156 10.23 -1.95 14.64
N MET A 157 11.40 -2.47 14.99
CA MET A 157 12.31 -3.15 14.10
C MET A 157 12.20 -4.66 14.28
N HIS A 158 12.01 -5.39 13.18
CA HIS A 158 12.01 -6.86 13.22
C HIS A 158 13.45 -7.37 13.47
N PRO A 159 13.67 -8.22 14.50
CA PRO A 159 15.00 -8.63 14.90
C PRO A 159 15.65 -9.65 13.95
N TRP A 160 14.87 -10.28 13.10
CA TRP A 160 15.35 -11.31 12.18
C TRP A 160 15.81 -10.69 10.86
N PHE A 161 17.10 -10.53 10.75
CA PHE A 161 17.78 -10.13 9.53
C PHE A 161 19.11 -10.90 9.41
N ARG A 162 19.70 -10.93 8.22
CA ARG A 162 20.91 -11.68 7.99
C ARG A 162 22.03 -11.18 8.92
N ALA A 163 22.77 -12.10 9.52
CA ALA A 163 23.98 -11.76 10.26
C ALA A 163 24.88 -10.89 9.36
N ASN A 164 25.37 -9.78 9.89
CA ASN A 164 26.17 -8.77 9.19
C ASN A 164 25.42 -7.90 8.17
N ASP A 165 24.08 -7.91 8.13
CA ASP A 165 23.31 -6.92 7.36
C ASP A 165 23.22 -5.58 8.11
N HIS A 166 24.39 -4.94 8.25
CA HIS A 166 24.51 -3.64 8.92
C HIS A 166 23.68 -2.55 8.19
N ARG A 167 23.45 -2.71 6.88
CA ARG A 167 22.66 -1.75 6.11
C ARG A 167 21.20 -1.77 6.54
N TYR A 168 20.63 -2.96 6.76
CA TYR A 168 19.27 -3.08 7.29
C TYR A 168 19.16 -2.45 8.67
N ALA A 169 20.05 -2.83 9.60
CA ALA A 169 20.04 -2.31 10.96
C ALA A 169 20.18 -0.77 10.99
N TYR A 170 21.17 -0.25 10.27
CA TYR A 170 21.39 1.20 10.15
C TYR A 170 20.14 1.91 9.61
N THR A 171 19.62 1.45 8.47
CA THR A 171 18.46 2.10 7.85
C THR A 171 17.23 2.04 8.76
N ALA A 172 16.95 0.90 9.40
CA ALA A 172 15.79 0.78 10.29
C ALA A 172 15.90 1.67 11.52
N ILE A 173 17.08 1.73 12.15
CA ILE A 173 17.33 2.53 13.35
C ILE A 173 17.24 4.01 13.04
N THR A 174 17.81 4.46 11.92
CA THR A 174 17.82 5.88 11.55
C THR A 174 16.46 6.41 11.09
N ARG A 175 15.44 5.56 11.01
CA ARG A 175 14.05 6.00 10.74
C ARG A 175 13.31 6.45 12.01
N ALA A 176 13.85 6.16 13.19
CA ALA A 176 13.25 6.58 14.45
C ALA A 176 13.79 7.93 14.87
N ARG A 177 12.90 8.90 15.15
CA ARG A 177 13.28 10.19 15.74
C ARG A 177 13.54 10.10 17.22
N GLN A 178 12.81 9.22 17.94
CA GLN A 178 12.84 9.16 19.40
C GLN A 178 13.19 7.77 19.91
N LYS A 179 12.57 6.69 19.36
CA LYS A 179 12.67 5.37 19.96
C LYS A 179 12.64 4.24 18.93
N VAL A 180 13.56 3.30 19.12
CA VAL A 180 13.54 2.01 18.41
C VAL A 180 13.13 0.92 19.39
N ILE A 181 12.14 0.14 19.00
CA ILE A 181 11.66 -1.04 19.74
C ILE A 181 12.09 -2.28 18.97
N MET A 182 12.83 -3.15 19.61
CA MET A 182 13.22 -4.45 19.07
C MET A 182 12.99 -5.49 20.17
N TRP A 183 12.18 -6.52 19.88
CA TRP A 183 12.06 -7.62 20.84
C TRP A 183 13.14 -8.65 20.58
N VAL A 184 13.73 -9.12 21.66
CA VAL A 184 14.71 -10.18 21.65
C VAL A 184 14.00 -11.46 22.15
N GLN A 185 14.08 -12.52 21.36
CA GLN A 185 13.58 -13.82 21.82
C GLN A 185 14.55 -14.34 22.88
N MET A 186 14.16 -14.31 24.14
CA MET A 186 14.93 -14.99 25.19
C MET A 186 14.78 -16.49 24.97
N HIS A 187 15.84 -17.17 24.52
CA HIS A 187 15.90 -18.61 24.61
C HIS A 187 15.85 -18.98 26.10
N LYS A 188 14.77 -19.64 26.53
CA LYS A 188 14.79 -20.37 27.78
C LYS A 188 15.79 -21.51 27.58
N ASN A 189 16.93 -21.40 28.28
CA ASN A 189 17.85 -22.53 28.49
C ASN A 189 17.12 -23.66 29.21
#